data_dffb125e2693b432eeaab4fe3ab169f1
#
_entry.id   dffb125e2693b432eeaab4fe3ab169f1
#
_cell.length_a   1.000
_cell.length_b   1.000
_cell.length_c   1.000
_cell.angle_alpha   90.00
_cell.angle_beta   90.00
_cell.angle_gamma   90.00
#
_symmetry.space_group_name_H-M   'P 1'
#
loop_
_entity.id
_entity.type
_entity.pdbx_description
1 polymer ?
#
loop_
_entity_poly.entity_id
_entity_poly.type
_entity_poly.pdbx_seq_one_letter_code
_entity_poly.pdbx_strand_id
1 'polypeptide(L)'
;MRTENRKHERYPSRLRCWCESENITLYVRIANLSEGGLFLQTNTPMEAGRRTLLRLSGRDVREVMAEAVVVWNRPQRQEKGPPGMGLKFEELDSGALALLRRIISEEHRGPLSGS
;
A
#
# COMPACT_ATOMS: atom_id res chain seq x y z
N MET A 1 2.76 -21.96 14.69
CA MET A 1 2.63 -21.56 14.26
C MET A 1 2.27 -21.08 13.60
N ARG A 2 2.36 -21.07 13.23
CA ARG A 2 2.22 -20.62 12.56
C ARG A 2 2.03 -19.92 11.83
N THR A 3 2.29 -19.79 11.43
CA THR A 3 2.29 -19.19 10.84
C THR A 3 1.80 -18.62 10.06
N GLU A 4 2.13 -18.33 9.54
CA GLU A 4 1.78 -17.78 8.85
C GLU A 4 0.88 -17.42 8.32
N ASN A 5 1.01 -17.05 8.52
CA ASN A 5 -0.23 -16.62 8.00
C ASN A 5 -0.13 -15.52 7.02
N ARG A 6 0.95 -14.92 6.99
CA ARG A 6 1.22 -13.89 6.02
C ARG A 6 1.44 -14.52 4.67
N LYS A 7 0.51 -14.29 3.78
CA LYS A 7 0.64 -14.84 2.44
C LYS A 7 1.53 -14.01 1.56
N HIS A 8 1.72 -12.75 1.90
CA HIS A 8 2.45 -11.82 1.04
C HIS A 8 3.52 -11.14 1.83
N GLU A 9 4.69 -11.10 1.25
CA GLU A 9 5.81 -10.42 1.86
C GLU A 9 5.63 -8.92 1.74
N ARG A 10 6.02 -8.19 2.79
CA ARG A 10 5.90 -6.75 2.80
C ARG A 10 7.25 -6.12 2.56
N TYR A 11 7.24 -5.07 1.76
CA TYR A 11 8.46 -4.38 1.37
C TYR A 11 8.34 -2.92 1.76
N PRO A 12 9.38 -2.34 2.38
CA PRO A 12 9.34 -0.90 2.66
C PRO A 12 9.26 -0.13 1.37
N SER A 13 8.62 1.03 1.43
CA SER A 13 8.39 1.81 0.23
C SER A 13 8.63 3.28 0.53
N ARG A 14 9.03 4.02 -0.50
CA ARG A 14 9.16 5.47 -0.43
C ARG A 14 8.21 6.14 -1.38
N LEU A 15 7.36 5.37 -2.00
CA LEU A 15 6.41 5.91 -2.96
C LEU A 15 5.27 6.60 -2.25
N ARG A 16 4.52 7.36 -3.01
CA ARG A 16 3.30 7.98 -2.54
C ARG A 16 2.17 7.53 -3.44
N CYS A 17 0.98 7.61 -2.92
CA CYS A 17 -0.18 7.27 -3.73
C CYS A 17 -1.34 8.18 -3.39
N TRP A 18 -2.27 8.23 -4.32
CA TRP A 18 -3.56 8.86 -4.08
C TRP A 18 -4.49 7.85 -3.46
N CYS A 19 -5.22 8.29 -2.44
CA CYS A 19 -6.19 7.44 -1.76
C CYS A 19 -7.50 8.22 -1.72
N GLU A 20 -8.51 7.72 -2.40
CA GLU A 20 -9.78 8.42 -2.55
C GLU A 20 -10.91 7.63 -1.94
N SER A 21 -11.80 8.32 -1.24
CA SER A 21 -13.01 7.73 -0.72
C SER A 21 -14.03 8.84 -0.62
N GLU A 22 -15.21 8.59 -1.08
CA GLU A 22 -16.31 9.55 -1.08
C GLU A 22 -15.85 11.01 -1.10
N ASN A 23 -15.77 11.65 0.07
CA ASN A 23 -15.44 13.07 0.13
C ASN A 23 -14.00 13.34 0.56
N ILE A 24 -13.18 12.31 0.58
CA ILE A 24 -11.80 12.43 1.08
C ILE A 24 -10.83 12.02 -0.01
N THR A 25 -9.85 12.87 -0.25
CA THR A 25 -8.76 12.54 -1.17
C THR A 25 -7.46 12.86 -0.45
N LEU A 26 -6.61 11.84 -0.33
CA LEU A 26 -5.32 11.99 0.33
C LEU A 26 -4.21 11.65 -0.64
N TYR A 27 -3.11 12.39 -0.54
CA TYR A 27 -1.88 12.03 -1.26
C TYR A 27 -0.86 11.72 -0.18
N VAL A 28 -0.58 10.44 0.01
CA VAL A 28 0.12 9.99 1.21
C VAL A 28 1.25 9.05 0.87
N ARG A 29 2.15 8.92 1.84
CA ARG A 29 3.30 8.07 1.69
C ARG A 29 2.94 6.62 1.96
N ILE A 30 3.46 5.75 1.11
CA ILE A 30 3.34 4.31 1.33
C ILE A 30 4.53 3.90 2.18
N ALA A 31 4.26 3.41 3.39
CA ALA A 31 5.33 2.95 4.26
C ALA A 31 5.79 1.56 3.89
N ASN A 32 4.86 0.69 3.53
CA ASN A 32 5.22 -0.62 3.01
C ASN A 32 4.13 -1.11 2.08
N LEU A 33 4.50 -2.03 1.22
CA LEU A 33 3.65 -2.48 0.13
C LEU A 33 3.83 -3.98 -0.05
N SER A 34 2.74 -4.67 -0.32
CA SER A 34 2.77 -6.09 -0.64
C SER A 34 1.72 -6.35 -1.70
N GLU A 35 1.66 -7.60 -2.17
CA GLU A 35 0.64 -7.97 -3.13
C GLU A 35 -0.75 -7.99 -2.51
N GLY A 36 -0.83 -8.05 -1.19
CA GLY A 36 -2.11 -8.11 -0.50
C GLY A 36 -2.62 -6.77 0.00
N GLY A 37 -1.74 -5.79 0.12
CA GLY A 37 -2.15 -4.49 0.66
C GLY A 37 -0.98 -3.60 0.96
N LEU A 38 -1.25 -2.53 1.71
CA LEU A 38 -0.21 -1.57 2.02
C LEU A 38 -0.53 -0.83 3.31
N PHE A 39 0.49 -0.17 3.85
CA PHE A 39 0.33 0.72 4.98
C PHE A 39 0.63 2.14 4.52
N LEU A 40 -0.31 3.03 4.75
CA LEU A 40 -0.18 4.44 4.38
C LEU A 40 0.06 5.27 5.62
N GLN A 41 1.07 6.12 5.58
CA GLN A 41 1.35 7.05 6.67
C GLN A 41 0.52 8.30 6.49
N THR A 42 -0.29 8.60 7.47
CA THR A 42 -1.11 9.81 7.43
C THR A 42 -1.52 10.16 8.85
N ASN A 43 -1.62 11.46 9.11
CA ASN A 43 -2.14 11.94 10.39
C ASN A 43 -3.66 11.92 10.45
N THR A 44 -4.30 11.60 9.31
CA THR A 44 -5.75 11.59 9.23
C THR A 44 -6.23 10.27 8.64
N PRO A 45 -5.97 9.15 9.36
CA PRO A 45 -6.37 7.85 8.81
C PRO A 45 -7.89 7.72 8.78
N MET A 46 -8.36 6.97 7.80
CA MET A 46 -9.77 6.70 7.66
C MET A 46 -10.18 5.56 8.56
N GLU A 47 -11.46 5.47 8.84
CA GLU A 47 -11.99 4.43 9.71
C GLU A 47 -11.83 3.06 9.07
N ALA A 48 -11.62 2.06 9.91
CA ALA A 48 -11.60 0.68 9.46
C ALA A 48 -12.96 0.34 8.83
N GLY A 49 -12.90 -0.40 7.73
CA GLY A 49 -14.10 -0.76 6.99
C GLY A 49 -14.39 0.15 5.81
N ARG A 50 -13.73 1.30 5.74
CA ARG A 50 -13.97 2.22 4.64
C ARG A 50 -13.33 1.71 3.36
N ARG A 51 -14.09 1.78 2.29
CA ARG A 51 -13.58 1.40 0.97
C ARG A 51 -12.93 2.59 0.31
N THR A 52 -11.85 2.32 -0.40
CA THR A 52 -11.07 3.37 -1.04
C THR A 52 -10.67 2.94 -2.43
N LEU A 53 -10.29 3.93 -3.21
CA LEU A 53 -9.66 3.70 -4.50
C LEU A 53 -8.25 4.25 -4.41
N LEU A 54 -7.27 3.39 -4.68
CA LEU A 54 -5.88 3.76 -4.62
C LEU A 54 -5.33 3.91 -6.03
N ARG A 55 -4.49 4.93 -6.21
CA ARG A 55 -3.79 5.11 -7.47
C ARG A 55 -2.30 5.14 -7.18
N LEU A 56 -1.62 4.12 -7.67
CA LEU A 56 -0.19 3.95 -7.43
C LEU A 56 0.56 4.10 -8.73
N SER A 57 1.77 4.65 -8.63
CA SER A 57 2.65 4.79 -9.78
C SER A 57 4.05 4.38 -9.39
N GLY A 58 4.75 3.80 -10.31
CA GLY A 58 6.15 3.50 -10.14
C GLY A 58 6.96 4.24 -11.18
N ARG A 59 8.24 3.88 -11.26
CA ARG A 59 9.12 4.54 -12.19
C ARG A 59 8.70 4.29 -13.64
N ASP A 60 8.45 3.03 -13.96
CA ASP A 60 8.09 2.63 -15.32
C ASP A 60 6.65 2.19 -15.44
N VAL A 61 5.89 2.32 -14.37
CA VAL A 61 4.48 1.95 -14.37
C VAL A 61 3.69 3.24 -14.19
N ARG A 62 2.87 3.53 -15.17
CA ARG A 62 2.17 4.80 -15.14
C ARG A 62 1.22 4.90 -13.96
N GLU A 63 0.29 3.98 -13.91
CA GLU A 63 -0.71 4.08 -12.87
C GLU A 63 -1.42 2.75 -12.73
N VAL A 64 -1.56 2.33 -11.50
CA VAL A 64 -2.37 1.16 -11.17
C VAL A 64 -3.48 1.64 -10.27
N MET A 65 -4.70 1.33 -10.63
CA MET A 65 -5.83 1.64 -9.78
C MET A 65 -6.26 0.38 -9.07
N ALA A 66 -6.45 0.48 -7.78
CA ALA A 66 -6.76 -0.68 -6.97
C ALA A 66 -7.78 -0.30 -5.91
N GLU A 67 -8.85 -1.09 -5.82
CA GLU A 67 -9.81 -0.91 -4.75
C GLU A 67 -9.26 -1.60 -3.50
N ALA A 68 -9.48 -0.96 -2.36
CA ALA A 68 -8.97 -1.47 -1.11
C ALA A 68 -9.89 -1.07 0.02
N VAL A 69 -9.76 -1.79 1.12
CA VAL A 69 -10.55 -1.49 2.31
C VAL A 69 -9.61 -1.28 3.47
N VAL A 70 -9.91 -0.27 4.28
CA VAL A 70 -9.14 0.01 5.49
C VAL A 70 -9.43 -1.10 6.49
N VAL A 71 -8.40 -1.82 6.93
CA VAL A 71 -8.60 -2.92 7.86
C VAL A 71 -8.18 -2.56 9.28
N TRP A 72 -7.35 -1.54 9.45
CA TRP A 72 -7.02 -1.01 10.77
C TRP A 72 -6.46 0.39 10.61
N ASN A 73 -6.49 1.15 11.71
CA ASN A 73 -5.89 2.47 11.68
C ASN A 73 -5.16 2.74 12.98
N ARG A 74 -4.26 3.72 12.93
CA ARG A 74 -3.48 4.18 14.07
C ARG A 74 -3.49 5.69 13.99
N PRO A 75 -4.43 6.34 14.70
CA PRO A 75 -4.59 7.78 14.55
C PRO A 75 -3.49 8.62 15.16
N GLN A 76 -2.71 8.06 16.09
CA GLN A 76 -1.64 8.79 16.74
C GLN A 76 -0.41 7.92 16.80
N ARG A 77 0.73 8.58 16.93
CA ARG A 77 1.98 7.84 17.08
C ARG A 77 1.93 7.00 18.35
N GLN A 78 2.33 5.77 18.22
CA GLN A 78 2.38 4.84 19.31
C GLN A 78 3.74 4.15 19.29
N GLU A 79 4.00 3.33 20.32
CA GLU A 79 5.24 2.58 20.34
C GLU A 79 5.44 1.76 19.07
N LYS A 80 4.34 1.35 18.47
CA LYS A 80 4.42 0.52 17.27
C LYS A 80 4.74 1.30 16.02
N GLY A 81 4.70 2.61 16.07
CA GLY A 81 5.10 3.39 14.91
C GLY A 81 4.24 4.62 14.68
N PRO A 82 4.41 5.21 13.50
CA PRO A 82 3.73 6.45 13.14
C PRO A 82 2.26 6.24 12.87
N PRO A 83 1.48 7.33 12.85
CA PRO A 83 0.08 7.23 12.52
C PRO A 83 -0.12 6.80 11.07
N GLY A 84 -1.23 6.15 10.81
CA GLY A 84 -1.54 5.69 9.49
C GLY A 84 -2.65 4.67 9.47
N MET A 85 -2.76 3.99 8.35
CA MET A 85 -3.81 2.99 8.18
C MET A 85 -3.31 1.87 7.29
N GLY A 86 -3.75 0.66 7.62
CA GLY A 86 -3.47 -0.50 6.81
C GLY A 86 -4.65 -0.80 5.91
N LEU A 87 -4.37 -1.07 4.65
CA LEU A 87 -5.41 -1.35 3.68
C LEU A 87 -5.13 -2.69 3.02
N LYS A 88 -6.21 -3.39 2.74
CA LYS A 88 -6.15 -4.66 2.05
C LYS A 88 -6.75 -4.46 0.67
N PHE A 89 -6.02 -4.88 -0.37
CA PHE A 89 -6.55 -4.81 -1.72
C PHE A 89 -7.75 -5.72 -1.86
N GLU A 90 -8.78 -5.23 -2.51
CA GLU A 90 -9.85 -6.08 -2.93
C GLU A 90 -9.45 -6.63 -4.29
N GLU A 91 -10.16 -7.52 -4.82
CA GLU A 91 -9.82 -8.28 -6.01
C GLU A 91 -9.03 -7.49 -7.05
N LEU A 92 -7.75 -7.78 -7.16
CA LEU A 92 -6.94 -7.24 -8.25
C LEU A 92 -7.03 -8.20 -9.42
N ASP A 93 -7.31 -7.66 -10.61
CA ASP A 93 -7.24 -8.51 -11.78
C ASP A 93 -5.78 -8.80 -12.11
N SER A 94 -5.54 -9.73 -13.02
CA SER A 94 -4.18 -10.17 -13.30
C SER A 94 -3.32 -9.04 -13.85
N GLY A 95 -3.92 -8.12 -14.60
CA GLY A 95 -3.17 -7.00 -15.14
C GLY A 95 -2.70 -6.06 -14.05
N ALA A 96 -3.61 -5.72 -13.13
CA ALA A 96 -3.26 -4.85 -12.02
C ALA A 96 -2.23 -5.50 -11.11
N LEU A 97 -2.38 -6.80 -10.87
CA LEU A 97 -1.42 -7.51 -10.04
C LEU A 97 -0.04 -7.52 -10.67
N ALA A 98 0.04 -7.73 -11.97
CA ALA A 98 1.31 -7.72 -12.67
C ALA A 98 1.99 -6.37 -12.56
N LEU A 99 1.23 -5.29 -12.69
CA LEU A 99 1.78 -3.94 -12.56
C LEU A 99 2.22 -3.67 -11.14
N LEU A 100 1.46 -4.13 -10.17
CA LEU A 100 1.81 -3.97 -8.77
C LEU A 100 3.13 -4.68 -8.46
N ARG A 101 3.27 -5.91 -8.95
CA ARG A 101 4.51 -6.66 -8.79
C ARG A 101 5.68 -5.92 -9.41
N ARG A 102 5.44 -5.27 -10.54
CA ARG A 102 6.48 -4.52 -11.20
C ARG A 102 6.89 -3.31 -10.37
N ILE A 103 5.93 -2.62 -9.78
CA ILE A 103 6.23 -1.49 -8.90
C ILE A 103 7.09 -1.95 -7.73
N ILE A 104 6.73 -3.05 -7.10
CA ILE A 104 7.50 -3.59 -5.98
C ILE A 104 8.90 -3.96 -6.44
N SER A 105 9.00 -4.63 -7.56
CA SER A 105 10.27 -5.08 -8.10
C SER A 105 11.18 -3.90 -8.42
N GLU A 106 10.64 -2.86 -9.05
CA GLU A 106 11.44 -1.69 -9.40
C GLU A 106 12.03 -1.03 -8.17
N GLU A 107 11.24 -0.95 -7.13
CA GLU A 107 11.68 -0.27 -5.92
C GLU A 107 12.74 -1.08 -5.18
N HIS A 108 12.70 -2.39 -5.30
CA HIS A 108 13.59 -3.26 -4.53
C HIS A 108 14.60 -4.02 -5.36
N ARG A 109 14.66 -3.72 -6.64
CA ARG A 109 15.67 -4.33 -7.48
C ARG A 109 17.06 -3.89 -7.05
N GLY A 110 17.16 -2.65 -6.70
CA GLY A 110 18.40 -2.13 -6.22
C GLY A 110 19.40 -1.96 -7.33
N PRO A 111 20.37 -1.15 -7.04
CA PRO A 111 21.47 -1.00 -7.95
C PRO A 111 22.34 -2.20 -7.92
N LEU A 112 22.09 -2.75 -7.22
CA LEU A 112 22.80 -3.78 -7.15
C LEU A 112 22.58 -4.80 -7.77
N SER A 113 21.99 -4.57 -8.06
CA SER A 113 21.72 -5.23 -8.47
C SER A 113 22.51 -5.76 -8.93
N GLY A 114 22.79 -5.69 -8.64
CA GLY A 114 23.52 -5.91 -8.80
C GLY A 114 24.05 -5.95 -9.00
N SER A 115 23.93 -5.69 -9.04
CA SER A 115 24.44 -5.56 -9.10
C SER A 115 24.54 -5.49 -8.92
#